data_0f704ad683db8a02133c07d4c66ea23a
#
_entry.id   0f704ad683db8a02133c07d4c66ea23a
#
_cell.length_a   1.000
_cell.length_b   1.000
_cell.length_c   1.000
_cell.angle_alpha   90.00
_cell.angle_beta   90.00
_cell.angle_gamma   90.00
#
_symmetry.space_group_name_H-M   'P 1'
#
loop_
_entity.id
_entity.type
_entity.pdbx_description
1 polymer ?
#
loop_
_entity_poly.entity_id
_entity_poly.type
_entity_poly.pdbx_seq_one_letter_code
_entity_poly.pdbx_strand_id
1 'polypeptide(L)'
;KDNRIQLATQKGDVITFENFPGRITRLTAQRKDSTTAELNFNTVEGATHYVIHRESRDETSQTSTVREFTTNQTRFIDRSIDSSHAYTYTVKAMLGDRSTPVSDVASISAFSELMDDRDSRIQYGAAFGDWSDSELFGGTEKYADISNGNYSDKDATATIPFNGPGIEIYGLKSSQLGLAEVTIDGKSVGELDFYTAGATEKG
;
A
#
# COMPACT_ATOMS: atom_id res chain seq x y z
N LYS A 1 32.00 -20.76 2.08
CA LYS A 1 31.11 -21.82 2.58
C LYS A 1 31.32 -23.06 1.73
N ASP A 2 31.67 -24.17 2.39
CA ASP A 2 31.96 -25.43 1.73
C ASP A 2 30.64 -26.05 1.23
N ASN A 3 30.50 -26.19 -0.07
CA ASN A 3 29.31 -26.74 -0.73
C ASN A 3 29.36 -28.28 -0.84
N ARG A 4 29.82 -28.97 0.22
CA ARG A 4 29.88 -30.43 0.22
C ARG A 4 28.55 -31.02 0.65
N ILE A 5 28.05 -31.97 -0.15
CA ILE A 5 26.93 -32.83 0.22
C ILE A 5 27.53 -34.12 0.81
N GLN A 6 27.20 -34.42 2.06
CA GLN A 6 27.50 -35.73 2.66
C GLN A 6 26.29 -36.65 2.48
N LEU A 7 26.50 -37.75 1.80
CA LEU A 7 25.47 -38.78 1.61
C LEU A 7 25.92 -40.04 2.35
N ALA A 8 25.04 -40.55 3.22
CA ALA A 8 25.22 -41.89 3.77
C ALA A 8 24.71 -42.91 2.75
N THR A 9 25.63 -43.71 2.16
CA THR A 9 25.31 -44.70 1.14
C THR A 9 25.75 -46.08 1.59
N GLN A 10 25.06 -47.11 1.11
CA GLN A 10 25.43 -48.51 1.25
C GLN A 10 25.93 -49.05 -0.09
N LYS A 11 26.66 -50.20 -0.05
CA LYS A 11 27.14 -50.84 -1.28
C LYS A 11 25.96 -51.25 -2.14
N GLY A 12 25.91 -50.72 -3.37
CA GLY A 12 24.85 -50.99 -4.32
C GLY A 12 23.84 -49.84 -4.52
N ASP A 13 23.95 -48.76 -3.72
CA ASP A 13 23.14 -47.57 -3.91
C ASP A 13 23.54 -46.88 -5.23
N VAL A 14 22.55 -46.48 -6.00
CA VAL A 14 22.72 -45.65 -7.19
C VAL A 14 22.25 -44.23 -6.81
N ILE A 15 23.18 -43.30 -6.84
CA ILE A 15 22.89 -41.89 -6.61
C ILE A 15 22.81 -41.18 -7.95
N THR A 16 21.64 -40.69 -8.30
CA THR A 16 21.42 -39.90 -9.50
C THR A 16 21.34 -38.42 -9.13
N PHE A 17 22.26 -37.63 -9.64
CA PHE A 17 22.19 -36.19 -9.58
C PHE A 17 21.41 -35.69 -10.81
N GLU A 18 20.21 -35.23 -10.59
CA GLU A 18 19.49 -34.54 -11.64
C GLU A 18 19.89 -33.07 -11.63
N ASN A 19 20.21 -32.53 -12.81
CA ASN A 19 20.44 -31.10 -12.97
C ASN A 19 19.10 -30.39 -12.78
N PHE A 20 18.87 -29.88 -11.59
CA PHE A 20 17.68 -29.08 -11.31
C PHE A 20 17.91 -27.69 -11.91
N PRO A 21 17.04 -27.23 -12.83
CA PRO A 21 17.10 -25.87 -13.28
C PRO A 21 16.97 -24.91 -12.07
N GLY A 22 17.72 -23.84 -12.14
CA GLY A 22 17.80 -22.88 -11.04
C GLY A 22 16.42 -22.33 -10.64
N ARG A 23 16.27 -21.96 -9.38
CA ARG A 23 15.05 -21.30 -8.89
C ARG A 23 14.95 -19.86 -9.40
N ILE A 24 13.80 -19.27 -9.23
CA ILE A 24 13.61 -17.81 -9.41
C ILE A 24 14.35 -17.08 -8.29
N THR A 25 15.31 -16.22 -8.64
CA THR A 25 16.20 -15.52 -7.70
C THR A 25 16.04 -14.00 -7.71
N ARG A 26 15.19 -13.46 -8.61
CA ARG A 26 15.03 -12.01 -8.82
C ARG A 26 13.54 -11.65 -8.89
N LEU A 27 12.75 -12.13 -7.93
CA LEU A 27 11.37 -11.69 -7.84
C LEU A 27 11.35 -10.27 -7.27
N THR A 28 10.67 -9.39 -7.98
CA THR A 28 10.31 -8.04 -7.52
C THR A 28 8.81 -7.87 -7.62
N ALA A 29 8.23 -7.12 -6.67
CA ALA A 29 6.85 -6.70 -6.70
C ALA A 29 6.79 -5.20 -6.45
N GLN A 30 6.01 -4.50 -7.25
CA GLN A 30 5.81 -3.07 -7.13
C GLN A 30 4.32 -2.75 -7.24
N ARG A 31 3.79 -2.01 -6.27
CA ARG A 31 2.45 -1.43 -6.37
C ARG A 31 2.49 -0.30 -7.41
N LYS A 32 1.58 -0.33 -8.37
CA LYS A 32 1.46 0.71 -9.41
C LYS A 32 0.40 1.75 -9.04
N ASP A 33 -0.65 1.30 -8.39
CA ASP A 33 -1.77 2.11 -7.91
C ASP A 33 -2.52 1.36 -6.80
N SER A 34 -3.68 1.86 -6.39
CA SER A 34 -4.51 1.27 -5.33
C SER A 34 -5.01 -0.15 -5.63
N THR A 35 -5.07 -0.54 -6.91
CA THR A 35 -5.68 -1.80 -7.36
C THR A 35 -4.74 -2.73 -8.13
N THR A 36 -3.53 -2.25 -8.46
CA THR A 36 -2.62 -2.93 -9.39
C THR A 36 -1.22 -3.11 -8.80
N ALA A 37 -0.70 -4.34 -8.88
CA ALA A 37 0.69 -4.66 -8.62
C ALA A 37 1.37 -5.26 -9.86
N GLU A 38 2.63 -4.93 -10.08
CA GLU A 38 3.47 -5.50 -11.13
C GLU A 38 4.57 -6.35 -10.51
N LEU A 39 4.68 -7.59 -10.99
CA LEU A 39 5.71 -8.54 -10.63
C LEU A 39 6.65 -8.76 -11.82
N ASN A 40 7.95 -8.81 -11.53
CA ASN A 40 8.96 -9.21 -12.52
C ASN A 40 9.91 -10.21 -11.89
N PHE A 41 10.31 -11.22 -12.67
CA PHE A 41 11.23 -12.26 -12.23
C PHE A 41 12.05 -12.82 -13.38
N ASN A 42 13.10 -13.58 -13.07
CA ASN A 42 13.95 -14.18 -14.11
C ASN A 42 13.33 -15.43 -14.74
N THR A 43 13.68 -15.66 -15.99
CA THR A 43 13.35 -16.92 -16.67
C THR A 43 14.06 -18.10 -16.03
N VAL A 44 13.39 -19.25 -16.00
CA VAL A 44 13.95 -20.56 -15.67
C VAL A 44 13.94 -21.41 -16.93
N GLU A 45 15.08 -21.97 -17.28
CA GLU A 45 15.21 -22.82 -18.48
C GLU A 45 14.33 -24.07 -18.37
N GLY A 46 13.64 -24.40 -19.45
CA GLY A 46 12.71 -25.52 -19.50
C GLY A 46 11.37 -25.30 -18.79
N ALA A 47 11.14 -24.12 -18.22
CA ALA A 47 9.85 -23.82 -17.60
C ALA A 47 8.73 -23.76 -18.65
N THR A 48 7.64 -24.46 -18.37
CA THR A 48 6.42 -24.42 -19.19
C THR A 48 5.51 -23.28 -18.77
N HIS A 49 5.47 -22.98 -17.48
CA HIS A 49 4.72 -21.88 -16.89
C HIS A 49 5.22 -21.59 -15.47
N TYR A 50 4.70 -20.53 -14.89
CA TYR A 50 5.01 -20.10 -13.53
C TYR A 50 3.73 -20.05 -12.70
N VAL A 51 3.83 -20.47 -11.45
CA VAL A 51 2.76 -20.36 -10.46
C VAL A 51 3.16 -19.29 -9.45
N ILE A 52 2.32 -18.28 -9.34
CA ILE A 52 2.48 -17.16 -8.43
C ILE A 52 1.55 -17.40 -7.25
N HIS A 53 2.11 -17.43 -6.06
CA HIS A 53 1.35 -17.51 -4.81
C HIS A 53 1.34 -16.12 -4.17
N ARG A 54 0.15 -15.59 -3.92
CA ARG A 54 -0.07 -14.33 -3.23
C ARG A 54 -0.73 -14.57 -1.88
N GLU A 55 -0.19 -13.99 -0.86
CA GLU A 55 -0.82 -13.88 0.45
C GLU A 55 -1.16 -12.42 0.71
N SER A 56 -2.40 -12.11 1.08
CA SER A 56 -2.80 -10.80 1.57
C SER A 56 -2.96 -10.85 3.07
N ARG A 57 -2.51 -9.81 3.76
CA ARG A 57 -2.70 -9.62 5.18
C ARG A 57 -3.48 -8.34 5.42
N ASP A 58 -4.60 -8.49 6.10
CA ASP A 58 -5.33 -7.37 6.67
C ASP A 58 -4.68 -7.00 8.00
N GLU A 59 -4.13 -5.81 8.11
CA GLU A 59 -3.43 -5.35 9.30
C GLU A 59 -4.37 -5.10 10.48
N THR A 60 -5.63 -4.83 10.21
CA THR A 60 -6.65 -4.55 11.23
C THR A 60 -7.22 -5.84 11.83
N SER A 61 -7.67 -6.77 10.99
CA SER A 61 -8.30 -8.02 11.42
C SER A 61 -7.30 -9.16 11.67
N GLN A 62 -6.02 -8.98 11.29
CA GLN A 62 -4.97 -10.00 11.35
C GLN A 62 -5.32 -11.28 10.55
N THR A 63 -6.26 -11.19 9.63
CA THR A 63 -6.62 -12.30 8.74
C THR A 63 -5.72 -12.31 7.52
N SER A 64 -5.38 -13.49 7.03
CA SER A 64 -4.69 -13.66 5.77
C SER A 64 -5.52 -14.46 4.79
N THR A 65 -5.45 -14.11 3.52
CA THR A 65 -6.03 -14.88 2.41
C THR A 65 -4.97 -15.22 1.41
N VAL A 66 -5.11 -16.41 0.80
CA VAL A 66 -4.18 -16.94 -0.18
C VAL A 66 -4.84 -17.00 -1.54
N ARG A 67 -4.09 -16.64 -2.59
CA ARG A 67 -4.51 -16.75 -3.98
C ARG A 67 -3.36 -17.23 -4.86
N GLU A 68 -3.67 -18.09 -5.85
CA GLU A 68 -2.71 -18.53 -6.84
C GLU A 68 -3.09 -18.02 -8.22
N PHE A 69 -2.05 -17.70 -9.01
CA PHE A 69 -2.17 -17.33 -10.42
C PHE A 69 -1.17 -18.13 -11.24
N THR A 70 -1.49 -18.28 -12.51
CA THR A 70 -0.61 -18.97 -13.47
C THR A 70 -0.30 -18.02 -14.63
N THR A 71 0.97 -18.00 -15.06
CA THR A 71 1.42 -17.23 -16.23
C THR A 71 2.55 -18.00 -16.95
N ASN A 72 2.69 -17.77 -18.24
CA ASN A 72 3.84 -18.23 -19.04
C ASN A 72 4.86 -17.10 -19.30
N GLN A 73 4.65 -15.93 -18.73
CA GLN A 73 5.53 -14.76 -18.84
C GLN A 73 6.26 -14.50 -17.54
N THR A 74 7.40 -13.82 -17.62
CA THR A 74 8.21 -13.41 -16.47
C THR A 74 7.82 -12.05 -15.91
N ARG A 75 6.78 -11.44 -16.48
CA ARG A 75 6.10 -10.25 -16.00
C ARG A 75 4.63 -10.59 -15.78
N PHE A 76 4.12 -10.25 -14.60
CA PHE A 76 2.73 -10.48 -14.25
C PHE A 76 2.12 -9.22 -13.64
N ILE A 77 0.88 -8.91 -14.02
CA ILE A 77 0.13 -7.77 -13.47
C ILE A 77 -1.07 -8.31 -12.70
N ASP A 78 -1.01 -8.17 -11.38
CA ASP A 78 -2.11 -8.45 -10.49
C ASP A 78 -3.01 -7.21 -10.40
N ARG A 79 -4.25 -7.32 -10.92
CA ARG A 79 -5.28 -6.27 -10.89
C ARG A 79 -6.36 -6.54 -9.84
N SER A 80 -6.05 -7.42 -8.89
CA SER A 80 -7.01 -7.85 -7.86
C SER A 80 -6.51 -7.58 -6.44
N ILE A 81 -5.61 -6.62 -6.29
CA ILE A 81 -5.24 -6.05 -5.01
C ILE A 81 -6.18 -4.89 -4.66
N ASP A 82 -6.16 -4.47 -3.42
CA ASP A 82 -6.81 -3.26 -2.93
C ASP A 82 -5.83 -2.40 -2.14
N SER A 83 -6.26 -1.21 -1.76
CA SER A 83 -5.42 -0.24 -1.05
C SER A 83 -5.19 -0.59 0.42
N SER A 84 -6.10 -1.35 1.04
CA SER A 84 -6.11 -1.60 2.48
C SER A 84 -5.20 -2.73 2.94
N HIS A 85 -4.73 -3.57 2.00
CA HIS A 85 -3.94 -4.74 2.34
C HIS A 85 -2.48 -4.62 1.91
N ALA A 86 -1.60 -5.17 2.73
CA ALA A 86 -0.26 -5.56 2.31
C ALA A 86 -0.32 -6.94 1.62
N TYR A 87 0.57 -7.14 0.65
CA TYR A 87 0.63 -8.39 -0.11
C TYR A 87 2.05 -8.92 -0.15
N THR A 88 2.18 -10.24 -0.05
CA THR A 88 3.43 -10.94 -0.30
C THR A 88 3.25 -11.89 -1.48
N TYR A 89 4.31 -12.04 -2.26
CA TYR A 89 4.34 -12.89 -3.44
C TYR A 89 5.53 -13.82 -3.39
N THR A 90 5.29 -15.07 -3.81
CA THR A 90 6.34 -16.02 -4.17
C THR A 90 6.01 -16.64 -5.52
N VAL A 91 7.02 -17.09 -6.25
CA VAL A 91 6.85 -17.69 -7.57
C VAL A 91 7.66 -18.98 -7.66
N LYS A 92 7.08 -19.99 -8.26
CA LYS A 92 7.78 -21.23 -8.68
C LYS A 92 7.62 -21.45 -10.19
N ALA A 93 8.65 -21.98 -10.82
CA ALA A 93 8.58 -22.43 -12.21
C ALA A 93 8.12 -23.88 -12.27
N MET A 94 7.28 -24.22 -13.26
CA MET A 94 6.82 -25.57 -13.53
C MET A 94 7.56 -26.13 -14.75
N LEU A 95 8.04 -27.37 -14.60
CA LEU A 95 8.77 -28.13 -15.62
C LEU A 95 8.01 -29.43 -15.86
N GLY A 96 6.93 -29.37 -16.65
CA GLY A 96 5.93 -30.43 -16.71
C GLY A 96 5.26 -30.61 -15.36
N ASP A 97 5.28 -31.80 -14.79
CA ASP A 97 4.68 -32.13 -13.48
C ASP A 97 5.58 -31.79 -12.28
N ARG A 98 6.80 -31.29 -12.52
CA ARG A 98 7.77 -30.92 -11.48
C ARG A 98 7.81 -29.41 -11.30
N SER A 99 8.19 -28.96 -10.11
CA SER A 99 8.37 -27.54 -9.84
C SER A 99 9.76 -27.23 -9.26
N THR A 100 10.26 -26.03 -9.53
CA THR A 100 11.42 -25.50 -8.81
C THR A 100 11.07 -25.22 -7.34
N PRO A 101 12.06 -25.07 -6.46
CA PRO A 101 11.82 -24.38 -5.19
C PRO A 101 11.20 -23.02 -5.42
N VAL A 102 10.43 -22.53 -4.45
CA VAL A 102 9.84 -21.17 -4.50
C VAL A 102 10.93 -20.10 -4.46
N SER A 103 10.64 -18.95 -5.04
CA SER A 103 11.49 -17.76 -4.97
C SER A 103 11.65 -17.24 -3.53
N ASP A 104 12.50 -16.24 -3.35
CA ASP A 104 12.43 -15.38 -2.18
C ASP A 104 11.12 -14.58 -2.22
N VAL A 105 10.69 -14.06 -1.07
CA VAL A 105 9.44 -13.29 -0.95
C VAL A 105 9.65 -11.88 -1.47
N ALA A 106 8.72 -11.40 -2.29
CA ALA A 106 8.59 -9.98 -2.62
C ALA A 106 7.31 -9.44 -1.96
N SER A 107 7.39 -8.25 -1.38
CA SER A 107 6.29 -7.65 -0.62
C SER A 107 5.93 -6.27 -1.15
N ILE A 108 4.66 -5.92 -1.05
CA ILE A 108 4.14 -4.55 -1.22
C ILE A 108 3.30 -4.19 -0.01
N SER A 109 3.47 -2.95 0.48
CA SER A 109 2.68 -2.42 1.59
C SER A 109 1.27 -2.05 1.15
N ALA A 110 0.39 -1.80 2.11
CA ALA A 110 -0.86 -1.10 1.86
C ALA A 110 -0.58 0.25 1.16
N PHE A 111 -1.52 0.70 0.35
CA PHE A 111 -1.36 1.96 -0.38
C PHE A 111 -1.55 3.12 0.61
N SER A 112 -0.61 4.03 0.62
CA SER A 112 -0.72 5.32 1.29
C SER A 112 -0.40 6.42 0.30
N GLU A 113 -1.18 7.48 0.32
CA GLU A 113 -0.99 8.66 -0.51
C GLU A 113 -1.01 9.89 0.39
N LEU A 114 -0.02 10.75 0.23
CA LEU A 114 0.00 12.04 0.89
C LEU A 114 -0.66 13.08 -0.04
N MET A 115 -1.71 13.73 0.43
CA MET A 115 -2.40 14.81 -0.26
C MET A 115 -2.02 16.16 0.35
N ASP A 116 -1.65 17.09 -0.50
CA ASP A 116 -1.48 18.51 -0.14
C ASP A 116 -2.85 19.19 -0.11
N ASP A 117 -3.02 20.24 0.67
CA ASP A 117 -4.25 21.03 0.75
C ASP A 117 -4.67 21.64 -0.60
N ARG A 118 -3.76 21.74 -1.56
CA ARG A 118 -4.01 22.20 -2.94
C ARG A 118 -4.32 21.10 -3.92
N ASP A 119 -4.44 19.83 -3.47
CA ASP A 119 -4.80 18.75 -4.37
C ASP A 119 -6.18 19.00 -4.99
N SER A 120 -6.25 19.02 -6.31
CA SER A 120 -7.46 19.35 -7.07
C SER A 120 -8.65 18.41 -6.84
N ARG A 121 -8.43 17.27 -6.19
CA ARG A 121 -9.48 16.33 -5.80
C ARG A 121 -10.23 16.79 -4.55
N ILE A 122 -9.61 17.63 -3.70
CA ILE A 122 -10.24 18.16 -2.51
C ILE A 122 -11.20 19.29 -2.92
N GLN A 123 -12.43 19.19 -2.45
CA GLN A 123 -13.45 20.21 -2.70
C GLN A 123 -13.67 21.02 -1.44
N TYR A 124 -13.50 22.33 -1.56
CA TYR A 124 -13.68 23.28 -0.46
C TYR A 124 -14.93 24.11 -0.67
N GLY A 125 -15.67 24.35 0.39
CA GLY A 125 -16.78 25.29 0.41
C GLY A 125 -16.29 26.75 0.36
N ALA A 126 -17.24 27.66 0.18
CA ALA A 126 -16.95 29.08 -0.09
C ALA A 126 -16.28 29.85 1.07
N ALA A 127 -16.31 29.31 2.29
CA ALA A 127 -15.69 29.93 3.46
C ALA A 127 -14.18 29.69 3.56
N PHE A 128 -13.61 28.83 2.69
CA PHE A 128 -12.18 28.53 2.75
C PHE A 128 -11.33 29.59 2.08
N GLY A 129 -10.28 30.00 2.79
CA GLY A 129 -9.18 30.83 2.30
C GLY A 129 -7.86 30.09 2.30
N ASP A 130 -6.84 30.75 1.76
CA ASP A 130 -5.46 30.25 1.71
C ASP A 130 -4.60 30.95 2.76
N TRP A 131 -3.80 30.17 3.46
CA TRP A 131 -2.69 30.65 4.29
C TRP A 131 -1.39 30.11 3.75
N SER A 132 -0.33 30.92 3.76
CA SER A 132 0.98 30.51 3.27
C SER A 132 2.02 30.64 4.38
N ASP A 133 2.73 29.57 4.66
CA ASP A 133 3.85 29.52 5.59
C ASP A 133 4.84 28.45 5.11
N SER A 134 6.11 28.82 4.97
CA SER A 134 7.17 27.93 4.49
C SER A 134 7.45 26.72 5.39
N GLU A 135 6.95 26.71 6.60
CA GLU A 135 7.09 25.60 7.55
C GLU A 135 5.95 24.56 7.41
N LEU A 136 4.91 24.87 6.64
CA LEU A 136 3.82 23.94 6.36
C LEU A 136 4.19 22.97 5.23
N PHE A 137 3.56 21.80 5.22
CA PHE A 137 3.67 20.86 4.09
C PHE A 137 3.17 21.54 2.81
N GLY A 138 3.95 21.49 1.74
CA GLY A 138 3.63 22.21 0.51
C GLY A 138 3.67 23.75 0.62
N GLY A 139 3.90 24.34 1.80
CA GLY A 139 4.01 25.77 2.04
C GLY A 139 2.67 26.49 2.16
N THR A 140 1.55 25.77 2.27
CA THR A 140 0.20 26.33 2.34
C THR A 140 -0.70 25.55 3.30
N GLU A 141 -1.79 26.18 3.71
CA GLU A 141 -2.88 25.59 4.46
C GLU A 141 -4.21 26.22 4.03
N LYS A 142 -5.27 25.44 4.01
CA LYS A 142 -6.65 25.89 3.85
C LYS A 142 -7.29 26.10 5.22
N TYR A 143 -7.89 27.26 5.43
CA TYR A 143 -8.66 27.54 6.62
C TYR A 143 -10.06 28.03 6.27
N ALA A 144 -11.05 27.70 7.09
CA ALA A 144 -12.41 28.22 6.96
C ALA A 144 -12.66 29.32 8.01
N ASP A 145 -13.20 30.47 7.59
CA ASP A 145 -13.60 31.53 8.46
C ASP A 145 -15.09 31.86 8.32
N ILE A 146 -15.87 31.49 9.33
CA ILE A 146 -17.30 31.79 9.43
C ILE A 146 -17.60 32.84 10.50
N SER A 147 -16.59 33.38 11.19
CA SER A 147 -16.75 34.30 12.32
C SER A 147 -17.34 35.63 11.92
N ASN A 148 -17.18 36.04 10.67
CA ASN A 148 -17.66 37.32 10.14
C ASN A 148 -19.15 37.34 9.75
N GLY A 149 -19.84 36.17 9.83
CA GLY A 149 -21.25 36.00 9.51
C GLY A 149 -21.59 36.03 8.00
N ASN A 150 -20.60 36.07 7.12
CA ASN A 150 -20.81 36.02 5.66
C ASN A 150 -21.03 34.57 5.15
N TYR A 151 -20.60 33.59 5.91
CA TYR A 151 -20.66 32.18 5.59
C TYR A 151 -21.35 31.40 6.71
N SER A 152 -21.88 30.23 6.33
CA SER A 152 -22.50 29.26 7.24
C SER A 152 -21.60 28.01 7.38
N ASP A 153 -21.93 27.11 8.31
CA ASP A 153 -21.22 25.85 8.50
C ASP A 153 -21.13 25.02 7.21
N LYS A 154 -22.15 25.12 6.33
CA LYS A 154 -22.13 24.43 5.03
C LYS A 154 -21.04 24.96 4.09
N ASP A 155 -20.71 26.25 4.22
CA ASP A 155 -19.67 26.89 3.43
C ASP A 155 -18.27 26.56 3.95
N ALA A 156 -18.16 26.06 5.20
CA ALA A 156 -16.94 25.63 5.85
C ALA A 156 -16.69 24.11 5.74
N THR A 157 -17.22 23.46 4.71
CA THR A 157 -17.06 22.02 4.49
C THR A 157 -15.94 21.74 3.49
N ALA A 158 -15.00 20.85 3.86
CA ALA A 158 -14.02 20.25 2.96
C ALA A 158 -14.41 18.80 2.68
N THR A 159 -14.40 18.39 1.40
CA THR A 159 -14.64 17.02 0.99
C THR A 159 -13.38 16.43 0.38
N ILE A 160 -12.85 15.40 1.01
CA ILE A 160 -11.58 14.75 0.65
C ILE A 160 -11.88 13.34 0.14
N PRO A 161 -11.73 13.04 -1.15
CA PRO A 161 -11.86 11.70 -1.66
C PRO A 161 -10.62 10.88 -1.31
N PHE A 162 -10.79 9.73 -0.68
CA PHE A 162 -9.72 8.81 -0.43
C PHE A 162 -10.16 7.36 -0.69
N ASN A 163 -9.18 6.49 -0.92
CA ASN A 163 -9.40 5.07 -1.11
C ASN A 163 -8.37 4.31 -0.28
N GLY A 164 -8.79 3.82 0.88
CA GLY A 164 -7.90 3.14 1.81
C GLY A 164 -8.62 2.76 3.11
N PRO A 165 -7.90 2.16 4.05
CA PRO A 165 -8.46 1.71 5.33
C PRO A 165 -8.75 2.87 6.30
N GLY A 166 -8.22 4.06 6.01
CA GLY A 166 -8.39 5.24 6.84
C GLY A 166 -7.74 6.47 6.22
N ILE A 167 -7.89 7.58 6.89
CA ILE A 167 -7.28 8.87 6.55
C ILE A 167 -6.71 9.48 7.83
N GLU A 168 -5.53 10.09 7.73
CA GLU A 168 -4.96 10.95 8.77
C GLU A 168 -4.99 12.39 8.27
N ILE A 169 -5.42 13.31 9.10
CA ILE A 169 -5.52 14.73 8.77
C ILE A 169 -4.54 15.49 9.67
N TYR A 170 -3.63 16.20 9.03
CA TYR A 170 -2.66 17.08 9.67
C TYR A 170 -3.09 18.52 9.51
N GLY A 171 -2.98 19.33 10.55
CA GLY A 171 -3.37 20.73 10.52
C GLY A 171 -2.84 21.49 11.72
N LEU A 172 -2.93 22.82 11.64
CA LEU A 172 -2.56 23.70 12.75
C LEU A 172 -3.55 23.58 13.91
N LYS A 173 -3.04 23.81 15.13
CA LYS A 173 -3.85 24.10 16.29
C LYS A 173 -3.55 25.52 16.80
N SER A 174 -4.56 26.27 17.10
CA SER A 174 -4.40 27.61 17.67
C SER A 174 -5.60 28.02 18.55
N SER A 175 -5.46 29.10 19.29
CA SER A 175 -6.55 29.67 20.10
C SER A 175 -7.66 30.33 19.27
N GLN A 176 -7.51 30.43 17.98
CA GLN A 176 -8.48 30.99 17.05
C GLN A 176 -9.22 29.92 16.25
N LEU A 177 -8.82 28.62 16.39
CA LEU A 177 -9.44 27.50 15.71
C LEU A 177 -10.41 26.78 16.66
N GLY A 178 -11.24 25.92 16.11
CA GLY A 178 -12.31 25.24 16.81
C GLY A 178 -12.45 23.77 16.45
N LEU A 179 -13.66 23.25 16.59
CA LEU A 179 -14.03 21.87 16.31
C LEU A 179 -14.52 21.73 14.86
N ALA A 180 -14.19 20.61 14.23
CA ALA A 180 -14.74 20.20 12.96
C ALA A 180 -15.37 18.82 13.09
N GLU A 181 -16.64 18.67 12.73
CA GLU A 181 -17.28 17.35 12.61
C GLU A 181 -16.71 16.61 11.43
N VAL A 182 -16.40 15.33 11.63
CA VAL A 182 -15.90 14.45 10.58
C VAL A 182 -16.98 13.43 10.21
N THR A 183 -17.26 13.32 8.91
CA THR A 183 -18.11 12.28 8.35
C THR A 183 -17.34 11.46 7.33
N ILE A 184 -17.51 10.13 7.35
CA ILE A 184 -16.99 9.21 6.32
C ILE A 184 -18.18 8.52 5.67
N ASP A 185 -18.30 8.62 4.35
CA ASP A 185 -19.43 8.05 3.59
C ASP A 185 -20.79 8.48 4.15
N GLY A 186 -20.89 9.75 4.57
CA GLY A 186 -22.11 10.36 5.12
C GLY A 186 -22.46 9.95 6.55
N LYS A 187 -21.58 9.24 7.26
CA LYS A 187 -21.74 8.87 8.66
C LYS A 187 -20.79 9.68 9.53
N SER A 188 -21.31 10.29 10.60
CA SER A 188 -20.46 10.95 11.60
C SER A 188 -19.57 9.92 12.29
N VAL A 189 -18.27 10.21 12.33
CA VAL A 189 -17.24 9.37 12.98
C VAL A 189 -16.57 10.07 14.16
N GLY A 190 -16.88 11.34 14.39
CA GLY A 190 -16.37 12.13 15.51
C GLY A 190 -16.04 13.56 15.13
N GLU A 191 -15.23 14.19 15.96
CA GLU A 191 -14.81 15.57 15.80
C GLU A 191 -13.29 15.67 15.85
N LEU A 192 -12.72 16.60 15.07
CA LEU A 192 -11.33 17.04 15.17
C LEU A 192 -11.30 18.34 15.96
N ASP A 193 -10.45 18.38 16.97
CA ASP A 193 -10.23 19.58 17.78
C ASP A 193 -8.94 20.28 17.35
N PHE A 194 -9.09 21.42 16.70
CA PHE A 194 -8.00 22.30 16.28
C PHE A 194 -7.72 23.44 17.28
N TYR A 195 -8.42 23.48 18.42
CA TYR A 195 -8.17 24.48 19.44
C TYR A 195 -6.97 24.12 20.32
N THR A 196 -6.16 25.11 20.66
CA THR A 196 -5.17 25.05 21.73
C THR A 196 -5.09 26.40 22.43
N ALA A 197 -5.01 26.42 23.77
CA ALA A 197 -4.87 27.67 24.56
C ALA A 197 -3.44 28.22 24.54
N GLY A 198 -2.47 27.48 24.01
CA GLY A 198 -1.05 27.84 23.94
C GLY A 198 -0.65 28.58 22.68
N ALA A 199 0.64 28.49 22.36
CA ALA A 199 1.16 28.93 21.08
C ALA A 199 0.62 28.02 19.97
N THR A 200 0.58 28.51 18.72
CA THR A 200 0.21 27.74 17.56
C THR A 200 1.07 26.47 17.46
N GLU A 201 0.43 25.32 17.37
CA GLU A 201 1.08 24.01 17.20
C GLU A 201 0.88 23.55 15.75
N LYS A 202 1.97 23.09 15.12
CA LYS A 202 1.97 22.56 13.77
C LYS A 202 2.01 21.03 13.86
N GLY A 203 0.99 20.35 13.31
CA GLY A 203 0.85 18.90 13.28
C GLY A 203 1.61 18.24 12.14
#